data_68b1b95ad71463902d060583e05e8985
#
_entry.id   68b1b95ad71463902d060583e05e8985
#
_cell.length_a   1.000
_cell.length_b   1.000
_cell.length_c   1.000
_cell.angle_alpha   90.00
_cell.angle_beta   90.00
_cell.angle_gamma   90.00
#
_symmetry.space_group_name_H-M   'P 1'
#
loop_
_entity.id
_entity.type
_entity.pdbx_description
1 polymer ?
#
loop_
_entity_poly.entity_id
_entity_poly.type
_entity_poly.pdbx_seq_one_letter_code
_entity_poly.pdbx_strand_id
1 'polypeptide(L)'
;MKQILLLISILSFVIFNKTFADEKFNLGKDIFLNAGNCAACHSLKDAGSVANVGPNLNEIRPDIGRVIISVTNGAGVMPSYLGILSQEEIDAVAYYVSEASID
;
A
#
# COMPACT_ATOMS: atom_id res chain seq x y z
N MET A 1 35.18 3.50 -23.39
CA MET A 1 34.67 4.51 -22.43
C MET A 1 33.25 4.96 -22.71
N LYS A 2 32.87 5.34 -23.93
CA LYS A 2 31.53 5.78 -24.26
C LYS A 2 30.45 4.72 -24.00
N GLN A 3 30.71 3.45 -24.28
CA GLN A 3 29.77 2.35 -24.06
C GLN A 3 29.52 2.08 -22.58
N ILE A 4 30.53 2.22 -21.74
CA ILE A 4 30.43 2.02 -20.29
C ILE A 4 29.56 3.12 -19.66
N LEU A 5 29.72 4.37 -20.08
CA LEU A 5 28.93 5.49 -19.59
C LEU A 5 27.44 5.33 -19.94
N LEU A 6 27.13 4.84 -21.17
CA LEU A 6 25.77 4.60 -21.58
C LEU A 6 25.09 3.51 -20.75
N LEU A 7 25.80 2.41 -20.46
CA LEU A 7 25.30 1.31 -19.62
C LEU A 7 25.00 1.77 -18.19
N ILE A 8 25.87 2.58 -17.61
CA ILE A 8 25.66 3.15 -16.27
C ILE A 8 24.42 4.03 -16.22
N SER A 9 24.20 4.87 -17.26
CA SER A 9 23.04 5.73 -17.35
C SER A 9 21.72 4.93 -17.42
N ILE A 10 21.67 3.86 -18.21
CA ILE A 10 20.50 2.98 -18.32
C ILE A 10 20.21 2.28 -16.99
N LEU A 11 21.24 1.78 -16.33
CA LEU A 11 21.10 1.12 -15.03
C LEU A 11 20.58 2.06 -13.95
N SER A 12 21.05 3.30 -13.91
CA SER A 12 20.57 4.32 -12.97
C SER A 12 19.09 4.63 -13.15
N PHE A 13 18.61 4.69 -14.40
CA PHE A 13 17.20 4.93 -14.71
C PHE A 13 16.30 3.78 -14.21
N VAL A 14 16.69 2.54 -14.42
CA VAL A 14 15.94 1.36 -13.97
C VAL A 14 15.86 1.30 -12.44
N ILE A 15 16.96 1.58 -11.74
CA ILE A 15 17.02 1.62 -10.27
C ILE A 15 16.09 2.70 -9.73
N PHE A 16 16.06 3.87 -10.34
CA PHE A 16 15.20 5.00 -9.94
C PHE A 16 13.71 4.63 -9.96
N ASN A 17 13.21 4.01 -11.05
CA ASN A 17 11.81 3.59 -11.17
C ASN A 17 11.42 2.56 -10.12
N LYS A 18 12.30 1.60 -9.85
CA LYS A 18 12.09 0.56 -8.85
C LYS A 18 12.01 1.16 -7.43
N THR A 19 12.82 2.18 -7.14
CA THR A 19 12.85 2.86 -5.84
C THR A 19 11.51 3.55 -5.52
N PHE A 20 10.86 4.19 -6.50
CA PHE A 20 9.56 4.82 -6.29
C PHE A 20 8.47 3.83 -5.89
N ALA A 21 8.37 2.68 -6.57
CA ALA A 21 7.41 1.64 -6.24
C ALA A 21 7.66 1.09 -4.84
N ASP A 22 8.92 0.86 -4.47
CA ASP A 22 9.31 0.37 -3.15
C ASP A 22 8.99 1.38 -2.05
N GLU A 23 9.24 2.66 -2.27
CA GLU A 23 8.92 3.72 -1.31
C GLU A 23 7.43 3.82 -1.06
N LYS A 24 6.61 3.77 -2.11
CA LYS A 24 5.16 3.82 -2.01
C LYS A 24 4.60 2.60 -1.26
N PHE A 25 5.11 1.42 -1.56
CA PHE A 25 4.74 0.19 -0.88
C PHE A 25 5.08 0.27 0.62
N ASN A 26 6.30 0.72 0.94
CA ASN A 26 6.75 0.83 2.32
C ASN A 26 5.98 1.89 3.11
N LEU A 27 5.66 3.01 2.50
CA LEU A 27 4.79 4.03 3.11
C LEU A 27 3.40 3.45 3.39
N GLY A 28 2.82 2.76 2.43
CA GLY A 28 1.52 2.13 2.59
C GLY A 28 1.51 1.09 3.69
N LYS A 29 2.55 0.28 3.79
CA LYS A 29 2.71 -0.70 4.88
C LYS A 29 2.80 -0.01 6.24
N ASP A 30 3.55 1.07 6.34
CA ASP A 30 3.66 1.84 7.57
C ASP A 30 2.30 2.44 7.98
N ILE A 31 1.55 3.01 7.03
CA ILE A 31 0.20 3.52 7.27
C ILE A 31 -0.72 2.39 7.77
N PHE A 32 -0.66 1.23 7.13
CA PHE A 32 -1.47 0.06 7.51
C PHE A 32 -1.21 -0.37 8.96
N LEU A 33 0.04 -0.35 9.38
CA LEU A 33 0.46 -0.81 10.71
C LEU A 33 0.30 0.26 11.80
N ASN A 34 0.41 1.54 11.45
CA ASN A 34 0.50 2.63 12.43
C ASN A 34 -0.62 3.66 12.27
N ALA A 35 -0.45 4.67 11.43
CA ALA A 35 -1.38 5.80 11.36
C ALA A 35 -2.82 5.40 10.97
N GLY A 36 -2.97 4.45 10.07
CA GLY A 36 -4.28 3.94 9.67
C GLY A 36 -4.82 2.86 10.60
N ASN A 37 -3.93 2.20 11.32
CA ASN A 37 -4.26 1.09 12.24
C ASN A 37 -5.16 0.02 11.59
N CYS A 38 -4.96 -0.24 10.33
CA CYS A 38 -5.76 -1.20 9.56
C CYS A 38 -5.58 -2.63 10.09
N ALA A 39 -4.38 -2.93 10.61
CA ALA A 39 -4.03 -4.23 11.18
C ALA A 39 -4.87 -4.59 12.41
N ALA A 40 -5.48 -3.61 13.09
CA ALA A 40 -6.34 -3.85 14.24
C ALA A 40 -7.63 -4.59 13.85
N CYS A 41 -8.06 -4.46 12.59
CA CYS A 41 -9.30 -5.04 12.10
C CYS A 41 -9.13 -6.04 10.97
N HIS A 42 -8.09 -5.88 10.12
CA HIS A 42 -7.89 -6.70 8.93
C HIS A 42 -6.70 -7.64 9.04
N SER A 43 -6.91 -8.87 8.61
CA SER A 43 -5.83 -9.84 8.40
C SER A 43 -5.16 -9.58 7.06
N LEU A 44 -3.83 -9.58 7.06
CA LEU A 44 -3.01 -9.45 5.85
C LEU A 44 -1.64 -10.07 6.14
N LYS A 45 -1.27 -11.09 5.38
CA LYS A 45 -0.04 -11.87 5.63
C LYS A 45 1.22 -11.02 5.63
N ASP A 46 1.38 -10.16 4.61
CA ASP A 46 2.56 -9.30 4.49
C ASP A 46 2.75 -8.39 5.70
N ALA A 47 1.67 -7.93 6.29
CA ALA A 47 1.69 -7.08 7.47
C ALA A 47 1.81 -7.88 8.78
N GLY A 48 1.71 -9.20 8.73
CA GLY A 48 1.70 -10.04 9.93
C GLY A 48 0.45 -9.89 10.77
N SER A 49 -0.63 -9.33 10.23
CA SER A 49 -1.86 -9.10 10.97
C SER A 49 -2.83 -10.28 10.80
N VAL A 50 -3.54 -10.60 11.89
CA VAL A 50 -4.44 -11.75 11.97
C VAL A 50 -5.83 -11.39 12.50
N ALA A 51 -6.16 -10.13 12.61
CA ALA A 51 -7.45 -9.65 13.09
C ALA A 51 -8.57 -10.02 12.13
N ASN A 52 -9.76 -10.26 12.67
CA ASN A 52 -10.91 -10.70 11.88
C ASN A 52 -12.16 -9.85 12.09
N VAL A 53 -12.01 -8.62 12.57
CA VAL A 53 -13.12 -7.67 12.69
C VAL A 53 -13.59 -7.23 11.31
N GLY A 54 -12.66 -6.91 10.43
CA GLY A 54 -12.90 -6.66 9.01
C GLY A 54 -12.59 -7.88 8.16
N PRO A 55 -12.89 -7.83 6.84
CA PRO A 55 -12.55 -8.91 5.92
C PRO A 55 -11.05 -9.22 5.88
N ASN A 56 -10.72 -10.49 5.66
CA ASN A 56 -9.35 -10.92 5.39
C ASN A 56 -8.96 -10.44 3.99
N LEU A 57 -7.95 -9.59 3.92
CA LEU A 57 -7.57 -8.93 2.67
C LEU A 57 -6.94 -9.90 1.66
N ASN A 58 -6.24 -10.93 2.12
CA ASN A 58 -5.72 -11.97 1.23
C ASN A 58 -6.84 -12.81 0.59
N GLU A 59 -8.00 -12.89 1.21
CA GLU A 59 -9.15 -13.60 0.67
C GLU A 59 -9.91 -12.75 -0.35
N ILE A 60 -10.21 -11.49 0.00
CA ILE A 60 -11.02 -10.64 -0.88
C ILE A 60 -10.21 -9.98 -1.99
N ARG A 61 -8.90 -9.82 -1.83
CA ARG A 61 -7.99 -9.27 -2.84
C ARG A 61 -8.54 -8.01 -3.52
N PRO A 62 -8.78 -6.94 -2.75
CA PRO A 62 -9.41 -5.76 -3.31
C PRO A 62 -8.49 -5.05 -4.29
N ASP A 63 -9.05 -4.50 -5.37
CA ASP A 63 -8.31 -3.63 -6.25
C ASP A 63 -8.07 -2.26 -5.59
N ILE A 64 -7.16 -1.49 -6.16
CA ILE A 64 -6.73 -0.22 -5.59
C ILE A 64 -7.89 0.79 -5.47
N GLY A 65 -8.77 0.85 -6.46
CA GLY A 65 -9.91 1.76 -6.45
C GLY A 65 -10.88 1.45 -5.33
N ARG A 66 -11.14 0.17 -5.10
CA ARG A 66 -12.01 -0.27 -4.00
C ARG A 66 -11.44 0.09 -2.64
N VAL A 67 -10.13 -0.06 -2.47
CA VAL A 67 -9.47 0.32 -1.21
C VAL A 67 -9.55 1.83 -0.99
N ILE A 68 -9.28 2.63 -2.03
CA ILE A 68 -9.38 4.09 -1.94
C ILE A 68 -10.78 4.52 -1.49
N ILE A 69 -11.83 3.96 -2.09
CA ILE A 69 -13.22 4.29 -1.76
C ILE A 69 -13.52 3.93 -0.30
N SER A 70 -13.16 2.72 0.13
CA SER A 70 -13.44 2.26 1.49
C SER A 70 -12.68 3.05 2.55
N VAL A 71 -11.43 3.38 2.29
CA VAL A 71 -10.61 4.18 3.22
C VAL A 71 -11.10 5.62 3.29
N THR A 72 -11.45 6.20 2.15
CA THR A 72 -11.93 7.58 2.09
C THR A 72 -13.29 7.75 2.75
N ASN A 73 -14.22 6.86 2.46
CA ASN A 73 -15.63 7.02 2.88
C ASN A 73 -15.98 6.21 4.14
N GLY A 74 -15.18 5.21 4.49
CA GLY A 74 -15.56 4.23 5.48
C GLY A 74 -16.54 3.20 4.94
N ALA A 75 -16.79 2.15 5.71
CA ALA A 75 -17.74 1.08 5.34
C ALA A 75 -18.19 0.35 6.60
N GLY A 76 -19.46 0.46 6.98
CA GLY A 76 -19.97 -0.15 8.21
C GLY A 76 -19.20 0.37 9.44
N VAL A 77 -18.57 -0.53 10.20
CA VAL A 77 -17.77 -0.15 11.38
C VAL A 77 -16.39 0.41 11.01
N MET A 78 -15.96 0.24 9.77
CA MET A 78 -14.70 0.81 9.28
C MET A 78 -14.85 2.33 9.20
N PRO A 79 -13.99 3.11 9.90
CA PRO A 79 -14.11 4.56 9.87
C PRO A 79 -13.67 5.17 8.55
N SER A 80 -14.16 6.38 8.27
CA SER A 80 -13.65 7.21 7.19
C SER A 80 -12.31 7.83 7.61
N TYR A 81 -11.34 7.81 6.73
CA TYR A 81 -10.03 8.43 6.96
C TYR A 81 -9.90 9.81 6.30
N LEU A 82 -10.99 10.33 5.74
CA LEU A 82 -11.00 11.67 5.17
C LEU A 82 -10.67 12.69 6.25
N GLY A 83 -9.64 13.51 6.01
CA GLY A 83 -9.15 14.48 6.99
C GLY A 83 -8.21 13.90 8.06
N ILE A 84 -8.08 12.57 8.13
CA ILE A 84 -7.15 11.88 9.05
C ILE A 84 -5.86 11.52 8.31
N LEU A 85 -6.00 10.93 7.13
CA LEU A 85 -4.89 10.62 6.23
C LEU A 85 -4.91 11.59 5.06
N SER A 86 -3.74 12.00 4.57
CA SER A 86 -3.63 12.77 3.34
C SER A 86 -3.99 11.91 2.13
N GLN A 87 -4.24 12.53 0.99
CA GLN A 87 -4.50 11.78 -0.25
C GLN A 87 -3.31 10.90 -0.62
N GLU A 88 -2.09 11.41 -0.45
CA GLU A 88 -0.87 10.62 -0.69
C GLU A 88 -0.82 9.38 0.19
N GLU A 89 -1.19 9.52 1.46
CA GLU A 89 -1.22 8.40 2.41
C GLU A 89 -2.32 7.38 2.06
N ILE A 90 -3.49 7.86 1.66
CA ILE A 90 -4.59 6.99 1.19
C ILE A 90 -4.16 6.23 -0.06
N ASP A 91 -3.56 6.90 -1.02
CA ASP A 91 -3.06 6.26 -2.24
C ASP A 91 -1.99 5.21 -1.94
N ALA A 92 -1.09 5.51 -0.99
CA ALA A 92 -0.03 4.59 -0.61
C ALA A 92 -0.56 3.33 0.08
N VAL A 93 -1.48 3.48 1.03
CA VAL A 93 -2.06 2.30 1.72
C VAL A 93 -2.91 1.48 0.76
N ALA A 94 -3.62 2.11 -0.17
CA ALA A 94 -4.37 1.40 -1.20
C ALA A 94 -3.45 0.61 -2.13
N TYR A 95 -2.35 1.21 -2.55
CA TYR A 95 -1.32 0.52 -3.34
C TYR A 95 -0.75 -0.68 -2.57
N TYR A 96 -0.37 -0.47 -1.32
CA TYR A 96 0.15 -1.53 -0.47
C TYR A 96 -0.82 -2.71 -0.36
N VAL A 97 -2.06 -2.44 0.00
CA VAL A 97 -3.07 -3.50 0.19
C VAL A 97 -3.33 -4.25 -1.11
N SER A 98 -3.48 -3.53 -2.23
CA SER A 98 -3.76 -4.17 -3.53
C SER A 98 -2.61 -5.07 -3.98
N GLU A 99 -1.37 -4.70 -3.72
CA GLU A 99 -0.20 -5.52 -4.06
C GLU A 99 0.02 -6.67 -3.07
N ALA A 100 -0.04 -6.38 -1.78
CA ALA A 100 0.26 -7.36 -0.73
C ALA A 100 -0.83 -8.45 -0.61
N SER A 101 -2.07 -8.15 -0.96
CA SER A 101 -3.18 -9.10 -0.82
C SER A 101 -3.20 -10.22 -1.86
N ILE A 102 -2.37 -10.14 -2.90
CA ILE A 102 -2.32 -11.14 -3.97
C ILE A 102 -1.48 -12.38 -3.58
N ASP A 103 -0.72 -12.31 -2.55
CA ASP A 103 0.14 -13.42 -2.10
C ASP A 103 -0.62 -14.56 -1.43
#